data_958202ca89d7293b7b2eb48896e92c1a
#
_entry.id   958202ca89d7293b7b2eb48896e92c1a
#
_cell.length_a   1.000
_cell.length_b   1.000
_cell.length_c   1.000
_cell.angle_alpha   90.00
_cell.angle_beta   90.00
_cell.angle_gamma   90.00
#
_symmetry.space_group_name_H-M   'P 1'
#
loop_
_entity.id
_entity.type
_entity.pdbx_description
1 polymer ?
#
loop_
_entity_poly.entity_id
_entity_poly.type
_entity_poly.pdbx_seq_one_letter_code
_entity_poly.pdbx_strand_id
1 'polypeptide(L)'
;MADIRGVGTPIDYQEDNPITEWVEKLRKSLDAEKREPRDQPEREILGRWLGYRGRDELENTVGLACYACSHFDMDFEWRYLLTDHIRTEAGHGWGYIKQADAIDPTRDHSKPDSDFEYQYGLWPRVEHLAIQRRDLLSYIFAGNLWPYGHVTAASIQGIHITTPRVLQFEEVVVQAEERGHHDALLQKIHDYVWELIERYGEAPTRKRIAEIDAEALNSRPRTIFDPPRRDFLRKYFNVPIENVAKFHEWREYLYSTVLGFPPEPVFIKNWPPEIPQPALVAASV
;
A
#
# COMPACT_ATOMS: atom_id res chain seq x y z
N MET A 1 -23.53 8.64 -9.35
CA MET A 1 -23.04 7.86 -8.20
C MET A 1 -24.17 7.75 -7.20
N ALA A 2 -24.37 6.59 -6.60
CA ALA A 2 -25.29 6.45 -5.48
C ALA A 2 -24.81 7.36 -4.33
N ASP A 3 -25.72 7.86 -3.51
CA ASP A 3 -25.35 8.59 -2.30
C ASP A 3 -24.91 7.55 -1.25
N ILE A 4 -23.61 7.44 -1.03
CA ILE A 4 -22.99 6.48 -0.09
C ILE A 4 -22.75 7.08 1.29
N ARG A 5 -23.48 8.15 1.63
CA ARG A 5 -23.31 8.85 2.91
C ARG A 5 -24.09 8.18 4.02
N GLY A 6 -23.41 7.92 5.14
CA GLY A 6 -24.00 7.37 6.36
C GLY A 6 -23.56 5.96 6.70
N VAL A 7 -23.57 5.65 7.99
CA VAL A 7 -23.22 4.33 8.53
C VAL A 7 -24.12 3.24 7.94
N GLY A 8 -23.52 2.11 7.57
CA GLY A 8 -24.24 0.97 7.00
C GLY A 8 -24.68 1.14 5.55
N THR A 9 -24.33 2.26 4.89
CA THR A 9 -24.61 2.42 3.47
C THR A 9 -23.62 1.58 2.66
N PRO A 10 -24.09 0.66 1.79
CA PRO A 10 -23.17 -0.15 0.99
C PRO A 10 -22.32 0.72 0.08
N ILE A 11 -21.01 0.48 0.07
CA ILE A 11 -20.11 1.08 -0.90
C ILE A 11 -20.22 0.32 -2.23
N ASP A 12 -20.05 1.04 -3.33
CA ASP A 12 -20.05 0.49 -4.68
C ASP A 12 -18.61 0.46 -5.22
N TYR A 13 -17.74 -0.27 -4.49
CA TYR A 13 -16.37 -0.45 -4.94
C TYR A 13 -16.35 -1.45 -6.10
N GLN A 14 -15.77 -1.01 -7.22
CA GLN A 14 -15.61 -1.85 -8.39
C GLN A 14 -14.13 -2.19 -8.58
N GLU A 15 -13.84 -3.47 -8.83
CA GLU A 15 -12.51 -3.87 -9.31
C GLU A 15 -12.16 -3.15 -10.62
N ASP A 16 -13.17 -2.95 -11.48
CA ASP A 16 -13.06 -2.15 -12.69
C ASP A 16 -13.23 -0.66 -12.35
N ASN A 17 -12.14 0.08 -12.34
CA ASN A 17 -12.05 1.46 -11.87
C ASN A 17 -11.25 2.32 -12.88
N PRO A 18 -11.21 3.64 -12.72
CA PRO A 18 -10.61 4.54 -13.73
C PRO A 18 -9.17 4.26 -14.13
N ILE A 19 -8.42 3.53 -13.31
CA ILE A 19 -7.03 3.20 -13.63
C ILE A 19 -6.81 1.75 -14.08
N THR A 20 -7.85 0.91 -14.07
CA THR A 20 -7.75 -0.52 -14.43
C THR A 20 -7.19 -0.72 -15.83
N GLU A 21 -7.69 0.00 -16.82
CA GLU A 21 -7.19 -0.09 -18.20
C GLU A 21 -5.70 0.26 -18.29
N TRP A 22 -5.29 1.31 -17.59
CA TRP A 22 -3.89 1.71 -17.54
C TRP A 22 -3.01 0.68 -16.84
N VAL A 23 -3.48 0.11 -15.73
CA VAL A 23 -2.81 -0.96 -14.98
C VAL A 23 -2.63 -2.18 -15.86
N GLU A 24 -3.67 -2.63 -16.55
CA GLU A 24 -3.59 -3.77 -17.46
C GLU A 24 -2.63 -3.55 -18.63
N LYS A 25 -2.68 -2.34 -19.23
CA LYS A 25 -1.78 -1.98 -20.31
C LYS A 25 -0.33 -1.97 -19.84
N LEU A 26 -0.06 -1.40 -18.68
CA LEU A 26 1.28 -1.39 -18.08
C LEU A 26 1.72 -2.81 -17.74
N ARG A 27 0.86 -3.62 -17.11
CA ARG A 27 1.13 -5.02 -16.80
C ARG A 27 1.51 -5.80 -18.05
N LYS A 28 0.75 -5.68 -19.13
CA LYS A 28 1.06 -6.34 -20.42
C LYS A 28 2.42 -5.89 -20.98
N SER A 29 2.73 -4.60 -20.87
CA SER A 29 4.04 -4.07 -21.27
C SER A 29 5.17 -4.67 -20.42
N LEU A 30 5.00 -4.68 -19.10
CA LEU A 30 5.99 -5.23 -18.17
C LEU A 30 6.11 -6.75 -18.30
N ASP A 31 5.01 -7.47 -18.55
CA ASP A 31 5.02 -8.91 -18.79
C ASP A 31 5.84 -9.30 -20.01
N ALA A 32 5.79 -8.48 -21.07
CA ALA A 32 6.61 -8.71 -22.27
C ALA A 32 8.11 -8.53 -22.02
N GLU A 33 8.49 -7.78 -20.96
CA GLU A 33 9.87 -7.53 -20.59
C GLU A 33 10.36 -8.39 -19.42
N LYS A 34 9.48 -9.16 -18.80
CA LYS A 34 9.84 -10.05 -17.68
C LYS A 34 10.82 -11.10 -18.12
N ARG A 35 11.86 -11.27 -17.34
CA ARG A 35 12.91 -12.25 -17.58
C ARG A 35 13.51 -12.75 -16.27
N GLU A 36 14.09 -13.93 -16.34
CA GLU A 36 14.88 -14.45 -15.22
C GLU A 36 16.18 -13.65 -14.99
N PRO A 37 16.69 -13.67 -13.76
CA PRO A 37 18.00 -13.13 -13.45
C PRO A 37 19.08 -13.76 -14.33
N ARG A 38 19.91 -12.94 -14.97
CA ARG A 38 20.96 -13.39 -15.90
C ARG A 38 22.24 -13.86 -15.20
N ASP A 39 22.51 -13.26 -14.05
CA ASP A 39 23.76 -13.44 -13.31
C ASP A 39 23.54 -13.39 -11.79
N GLN A 40 24.61 -13.59 -11.04
CA GLN A 40 24.55 -13.57 -9.57
C GLN A 40 24.18 -12.19 -9.01
N PRO A 41 24.69 -11.06 -9.50
CA PRO A 41 24.24 -9.74 -9.06
C PRO A 41 22.72 -9.49 -9.20
N GLU A 42 22.11 -9.93 -10.30
CA GLU A 42 20.66 -9.82 -10.48
C GLU A 42 19.88 -10.76 -9.55
N ARG A 43 20.39 -11.97 -9.29
CA ARG A 43 19.81 -12.89 -8.28
C ARG A 43 19.87 -12.29 -6.88
N GLU A 44 21.01 -11.70 -6.53
CA GLU A 44 21.20 -11.04 -5.25
C GLU A 44 20.21 -9.88 -5.07
N ILE A 45 20.04 -9.03 -6.08
CA ILE A 45 19.08 -7.91 -6.03
C ILE A 45 17.65 -8.41 -5.87
N LEU A 46 17.25 -9.42 -6.64
CA LEU A 46 15.90 -10.00 -6.54
C LEU A 46 15.69 -10.69 -5.19
N GLY A 47 16.66 -11.46 -4.73
CA GLY A 47 16.61 -12.12 -3.42
C GLY A 47 16.49 -11.11 -2.27
N ARG A 48 17.30 -10.07 -2.28
CA ARG A 48 17.25 -8.99 -1.27
C ARG A 48 15.90 -8.27 -1.28
N TRP A 49 15.36 -7.98 -2.47
CA TRP A 49 14.05 -7.35 -2.59
C TRP A 49 12.92 -8.22 -2.04
N LEU A 50 12.88 -9.50 -2.41
CA LEU A 50 11.87 -10.43 -1.92
C LEU A 50 12.02 -10.70 -0.42
N GLY A 51 13.25 -10.84 0.07
CA GLY A 51 13.53 -10.96 1.49
C GLY A 51 13.06 -9.74 2.28
N TYR A 52 13.32 -8.54 1.76
CA TYR A 52 12.79 -7.30 2.33
C TYR A 52 11.25 -7.30 2.35
N ARG A 53 10.59 -7.65 1.22
CA ARG A 53 9.13 -7.77 1.16
C ARG A 53 8.61 -8.73 2.23
N GLY A 54 9.21 -9.91 2.33
CA GLY A 54 8.80 -10.90 3.31
C GLY A 54 8.93 -10.45 4.75
N ARG A 55 10.02 -9.76 5.10
CA ARG A 55 10.18 -9.19 6.45
C ARG A 55 9.23 -8.02 6.67
N ASP A 56 9.00 -7.19 5.67
CA ASP A 56 8.06 -6.07 5.75
C ASP A 56 6.65 -6.55 6.08
N GLU A 57 6.18 -7.64 5.46
CA GLU A 57 4.89 -8.25 5.79
C GLU A 57 4.88 -8.81 7.23
N LEU A 58 5.91 -9.57 7.62
CA LEU A 58 5.95 -10.23 8.93
C LEU A 58 6.18 -9.26 10.09
N GLU A 59 7.07 -8.31 9.95
CA GLU A 59 7.46 -7.41 11.04
C GLU A 59 6.55 -6.18 11.13
N ASN A 60 6.16 -5.65 10.00
CA ASN A 60 5.36 -4.43 9.93
C ASN A 60 3.87 -4.72 9.81
N THR A 61 3.43 -5.40 8.77
CA THR A 61 1.99 -5.62 8.56
C THR A 61 1.41 -6.50 9.65
N VAL A 62 1.97 -7.68 9.86
CA VAL A 62 1.51 -8.62 10.89
C VAL A 62 1.75 -8.07 12.31
N GLY A 63 2.96 -7.57 12.59
CA GLY A 63 3.31 -7.05 13.90
C GLY A 63 2.44 -5.87 14.32
N LEU A 64 2.20 -4.93 13.42
CA LEU A 64 1.36 -3.75 13.69
C LEU A 64 -0.12 -4.11 13.83
N ALA A 65 -0.63 -5.04 13.02
CA ALA A 65 -2.00 -5.52 13.14
C ALA A 65 -2.24 -6.28 14.46
N CYS A 66 -1.29 -7.12 14.89
CA CYS A 66 -1.33 -7.77 16.20
C CYS A 66 -1.35 -6.75 17.35
N TYR A 67 -0.53 -5.71 17.25
CA TYR A 67 -0.52 -4.63 18.25
C TYR A 67 -1.86 -3.89 18.24
N ALA A 68 -2.38 -3.53 17.08
CA ALA A 68 -3.66 -2.84 16.93
C ALA A 68 -4.80 -3.63 17.57
N CYS A 69 -4.91 -4.93 17.28
CA CYS A 69 -5.91 -5.83 17.89
C CYS A 69 -5.83 -5.87 19.43
N SER A 70 -4.64 -5.70 19.99
CA SER A 70 -4.41 -5.81 21.43
C SER A 70 -4.60 -4.51 22.19
N HIS A 71 -4.39 -3.36 21.56
CA HIS A 71 -4.24 -2.08 22.25
C HIS A 71 -5.24 -1.00 21.83
N PHE A 72 -5.86 -1.13 20.65
CA PHE A 72 -6.90 -0.19 20.26
C PHE A 72 -8.27 -0.65 20.79
N ASP A 73 -9.11 0.33 21.07
CA ASP A 73 -10.53 0.08 21.35
C ASP A 73 -11.24 -0.20 20.04
N MET A 74 -11.38 -1.47 19.75
CA MET A 74 -11.99 -1.99 18.52
C MET A 74 -13.14 -2.91 18.87
N ASP A 75 -14.20 -2.87 18.06
CA ASP A 75 -15.26 -3.84 18.14
C ASP A 75 -14.80 -5.24 17.67
N PHE A 76 -15.70 -6.21 17.79
CA PHE A 76 -15.38 -7.60 17.49
C PHE A 76 -15.15 -7.84 16.00
N GLU A 77 -15.84 -7.10 15.14
CA GLU A 77 -15.72 -7.21 13.69
C GLU A 77 -14.36 -6.70 13.19
N TRP A 78 -13.88 -5.56 13.69
CA TRP A 78 -12.51 -5.10 13.42
C TRP A 78 -11.46 -6.15 13.79
N ARG A 79 -11.59 -6.74 14.98
CA ARG A 79 -10.65 -7.78 15.43
C ARG A 79 -10.68 -9.01 14.53
N TYR A 80 -11.87 -9.41 14.08
CA TYR A 80 -12.05 -10.54 13.17
C TYR A 80 -11.37 -10.26 11.82
N LEU A 81 -11.64 -9.12 11.19
CA LEU A 81 -11.06 -8.74 9.91
C LEU A 81 -9.53 -8.63 9.98
N LEU A 82 -9.00 -7.99 11.03
CA LEU A 82 -7.54 -7.88 11.20
C LEU A 82 -6.88 -9.22 11.52
N THR A 83 -7.57 -10.15 12.18
CA THR A 83 -7.03 -11.50 12.44
C THR A 83 -6.90 -12.30 11.15
N ASP A 84 -7.86 -12.18 10.23
CA ASP A 84 -7.77 -12.81 8.92
C ASP A 84 -6.65 -12.18 8.08
N HIS A 85 -6.54 -10.86 8.09
CA HIS A 85 -5.43 -10.13 7.47
C HIS A 85 -4.07 -10.59 8.02
N ILE A 86 -3.90 -10.68 9.35
CA ILE A 86 -2.68 -11.20 9.99
C ILE A 86 -2.31 -12.58 9.45
N ARG A 87 -3.28 -13.47 9.30
CA ARG A 87 -3.06 -14.84 8.84
C ARG A 87 -2.50 -14.89 7.42
N THR A 88 -3.09 -14.13 6.51
CA THR A 88 -2.68 -14.12 5.10
C THR A 88 -1.37 -13.39 4.90
N GLU A 89 -1.18 -12.24 5.52
CA GLU A 89 0.08 -11.50 5.45
C GLU A 89 1.26 -12.28 6.02
N ALA A 90 1.03 -13.07 7.07
CA ALA A 90 2.05 -14.00 7.57
C ALA A 90 2.42 -15.07 6.52
N GLY A 91 1.44 -15.55 5.75
CA GLY A 91 1.65 -16.46 4.62
C GLY A 91 2.43 -15.80 3.47
N HIS A 92 2.07 -14.57 3.10
CA HIS A 92 2.78 -13.76 2.10
C HIS A 92 4.23 -13.54 2.50
N GLY A 93 4.45 -13.06 3.72
CA GLY A 93 5.79 -12.77 4.23
C GLY A 93 6.69 -14.00 4.23
N TRP A 94 6.19 -15.12 4.72
CA TRP A 94 6.94 -16.38 4.70
C TRP A 94 7.20 -16.88 3.28
N GLY A 95 6.20 -16.76 2.39
CA GLY A 95 6.32 -17.12 0.98
C GLY A 95 7.41 -16.32 0.27
N TYR A 96 7.46 -15.00 0.46
CA TYR A 96 8.51 -14.15 -0.12
C TYR A 96 9.90 -14.54 0.36
N ILE A 97 10.10 -14.82 1.66
CA ILE A 97 11.39 -15.26 2.19
C ILE A 97 11.80 -16.58 1.53
N LYS A 98 10.88 -17.54 1.37
CA LYS A 98 11.18 -18.80 0.68
C LYS A 98 11.53 -18.63 -0.79
N GLN A 99 10.92 -17.67 -1.48
CA GLN A 99 11.31 -17.32 -2.85
C GLN A 99 12.71 -16.71 -2.88
N ALA A 100 13.00 -15.80 -1.96
CA ALA A 100 14.29 -15.14 -1.83
C ALA A 100 15.42 -16.16 -1.60
N ASP A 101 15.24 -17.07 -0.64
CA ASP A 101 16.20 -18.16 -0.34
C ASP A 101 16.46 -19.06 -1.54
N ALA A 102 15.43 -19.34 -2.34
CA ALA A 102 15.56 -20.17 -3.53
C ALA A 102 16.30 -19.48 -4.69
N ILE A 103 16.19 -18.15 -4.78
CA ILE A 103 16.82 -17.34 -5.85
C ILE A 103 18.27 -17.02 -5.51
N ASP A 104 18.53 -16.63 -4.28
CA ASP A 104 19.87 -16.30 -3.77
C ASP A 104 20.17 -17.09 -2.48
N PRO A 105 20.60 -18.34 -2.58
CA PRO A 105 20.93 -19.18 -1.42
C PRO A 105 22.22 -18.76 -0.70
N THR A 106 22.89 -17.70 -1.12
CA THR A 106 24.12 -17.20 -0.50
C THR A 106 23.86 -16.39 0.76
N ARG A 107 22.59 -16.02 1.02
CA ARG A 107 22.15 -15.22 2.16
C ARG A 107 21.01 -15.90 2.94
N ASP A 108 20.91 -15.55 4.19
CA ASP A 108 19.72 -15.83 5.03
C ASP A 108 18.76 -14.64 4.92
N HIS A 109 17.80 -14.73 4.03
CA HIS A 109 16.84 -13.66 3.74
C HIS A 109 15.82 -13.44 4.86
N SER A 110 15.78 -14.30 5.87
CA SER A 110 15.00 -14.06 7.09
C SER A 110 15.65 -13.04 8.02
N LYS A 111 16.92 -12.69 7.80
CA LYS A 111 17.65 -11.72 8.62
C LYS A 111 17.52 -10.31 8.03
N PRO A 112 17.50 -9.27 8.90
CA PRO A 112 17.51 -7.88 8.45
C PRO A 112 18.70 -7.59 7.53
N ASP A 113 18.44 -6.86 6.46
CA ASP A 113 19.43 -6.34 5.52
C ASP A 113 19.46 -4.81 5.65
N SER A 114 20.08 -4.35 6.72
CA SER A 114 20.04 -2.94 7.14
C SER A 114 20.46 -1.98 6.03
N ASP A 115 21.48 -2.31 5.23
CA ASP A 115 21.96 -1.44 4.16
C ASP A 115 20.94 -1.32 3.04
N PHE A 116 20.34 -2.44 2.65
CA PHE A 116 19.29 -2.46 1.62
C PHE A 116 18.03 -1.77 2.11
N GLU A 117 17.58 -2.08 3.30
CA GLU A 117 16.36 -1.53 3.91
C GLU A 117 16.52 -0.04 4.22
N TYR A 118 17.70 0.39 4.67
CA TYR A 118 18.00 1.79 4.85
C TYR A 118 17.92 2.55 3.53
N GLN A 119 18.41 1.97 2.44
CA GLN A 119 18.46 2.61 1.13
C GLN A 119 17.13 2.54 0.37
N TYR A 120 16.42 1.43 0.45
CA TYR A 120 15.28 1.12 -0.42
C TYR A 120 13.99 0.74 0.31
N GLY A 121 14.05 0.48 1.60
CA GLY A 121 12.90 0.09 2.40
C GLY A 121 11.88 1.21 2.63
N LEU A 122 10.74 0.86 3.21
CA LEU A 122 9.66 1.79 3.57
C LEU A 122 9.73 2.25 5.03
N TRP A 123 10.82 1.96 5.70
CA TRP A 123 11.00 2.28 7.11
C TRP A 123 11.45 3.74 7.35
N PRO A 124 10.98 4.45 8.40
CA PRO A 124 9.86 4.07 9.27
C PRO A 124 8.51 4.27 8.57
N ARG A 125 7.54 3.41 8.90
CA ARG A 125 6.18 3.53 8.39
C ARG A 125 5.33 4.46 9.25
N VAL A 126 4.33 5.10 8.63
CA VAL A 126 3.37 5.97 9.33
C VAL A 126 2.54 5.19 10.34
N GLU A 127 2.28 3.92 10.07
CA GLU A 127 1.59 3.00 10.98
C GLU A 127 2.24 2.93 12.36
N HIS A 128 3.57 3.02 12.45
CA HIS A 128 4.28 3.07 13.73
C HIS A 128 3.95 4.32 14.52
N LEU A 129 3.83 5.48 13.85
CA LEU A 129 3.41 6.71 14.49
C LEU A 129 1.96 6.61 14.99
N ALA A 130 1.08 6.01 14.21
CA ALA A 130 -0.31 5.76 14.58
C ALA A 130 -0.40 4.90 15.84
N ILE A 131 0.40 3.84 15.91
CA ILE A 131 0.49 2.95 17.08
C ILE A 131 1.04 3.69 18.30
N GLN A 132 2.12 4.46 18.14
CA GLN A 132 2.70 5.25 19.23
C GLN A 132 1.70 6.29 19.79
N ARG A 133 0.90 6.88 18.94
CA ARG A 133 -0.14 7.86 19.31
C ARG A 133 -1.43 7.21 19.79
N ARG A 134 -1.59 5.91 19.64
CA ARG A 134 -2.84 5.16 19.86
C ARG A 134 -4.01 5.75 19.04
N ASP A 135 -3.74 6.07 17.79
CA ASP A 135 -4.68 6.69 16.87
C ASP A 135 -5.17 5.67 15.85
N LEU A 136 -6.34 5.10 16.12
CA LEU A 136 -6.95 4.09 15.26
C LEU A 136 -7.21 4.61 13.84
N LEU A 137 -7.68 5.85 13.70
CA LEU A 137 -7.95 6.44 12.39
C LEU A 137 -6.67 6.54 11.55
N SER A 138 -5.57 7.01 12.16
CA SER A 138 -4.27 7.05 11.48
C SER A 138 -3.77 5.66 11.08
N TYR A 139 -3.98 4.65 11.95
CA TYR A 139 -3.62 3.27 11.63
C TYR A 139 -4.44 2.72 10.44
N ILE A 140 -5.74 2.91 10.44
CA ILE A 140 -6.65 2.48 9.39
C ILE A 140 -6.26 3.12 8.05
N PHE A 141 -6.07 4.42 8.02
CA PHE A 141 -5.71 5.13 6.78
C PHE A 141 -4.30 4.78 6.29
N ALA A 142 -3.33 4.73 7.19
CA ALA A 142 -1.95 4.45 6.81
C ALA A 142 -1.69 2.97 6.51
N GLY A 143 -2.36 2.07 7.21
CA GLY A 143 -2.13 0.63 7.11
C GLY A 143 -3.10 -0.11 6.20
N ASN A 144 -4.31 0.40 6.01
CA ASN A 144 -5.37 -0.33 5.31
C ASN A 144 -5.93 0.40 4.08
N LEU A 145 -6.23 1.68 4.13
CA LEU A 145 -6.76 2.37 2.96
C LEU A 145 -5.68 2.67 1.92
N TRP A 146 -4.48 3.10 2.37
CA TRP A 146 -3.36 3.43 1.50
C TRP A 146 -2.71 2.26 0.78
N PRO A 147 -2.52 1.07 1.41
CA PRO A 147 -2.01 -0.11 0.71
C PRO A 147 -2.86 -0.55 -0.47
N TYR A 148 -4.14 -0.24 -0.47
CA TYR A 148 -5.04 -0.51 -1.56
C TYR A 148 -4.64 0.15 -2.87
N GLY A 149 -4.30 1.42 -2.83
CA GLY A 149 -3.66 2.07 -3.94
C GLY A 149 -2.33 1.39 -4.31
N HIS A 150 -1.68 0.75 -3.35
CA HIS A 150 -0.46 -0.01 -3.58
C HIS A 150 -0.69 -1.40 -4.18
N VAL A 151 -1.80 -2.09 -3.94
CA VAL A 151 -2.05 -3.40 -4.58
C VAL A 151 -2.30 -3.23 -6.06
N THR A 152 -3.09 -2.25 -6.44
CA THR A 152 -3.23 -1.88 -7.85
C THR A 152 -1.91 -1.35 -8.40
N ALA A 153 -1.16 -0.55 -7.62
CA ALA A 153 0.16 -0.08 -7.99
C ALA A 153 1.25 -1.17 -7.87
N ALA A 154 1.11 -2.18 -7.02
CA ALA A 154 2.06 -3.29 -6.90
C ALA A 154 1.90 -4.33 -8.00
N SER A 155 0.70 -4.52 -8.53
CA SER A 155 0.54 -5.22 -9.81
C SER A 155 1.21 -4.44 -10.96
N ILE A 156 1.35 -3.13 -10.80
CA ILE A 156 2.10 -2.23 -11.66
C ILE A 156 3.61 -2.30 -11.42
N GLN A 157 4.05 -2.61 -10.21
CA GLN A 157 5.45 -2.86 -9.87
C GLN A 157 5.92 -4.23 -10.40
N GLY A 158 5.36 -4.68 -11.53
CA GLY A 158 5.73 -5.91 -12.19
C GLY A 158 7.23 -6.05 -12.21
N ILE A 159 7.75 -6.97 -11.40
CA ILE A 159 9.17 -7.21 -11.23
C ILE A 159 9.73 -7.61 -12.58
N HIS A 160 10.46 -6.71 -13.22
CA HIS A 160 11.08 -6.95 -14.51
C HIS A 160 12.05 -8.15 -14.46
N ILE A 161 12.86 -8.22 -13.39
CA ILE A 161 13.70 -9.37 -13.09
C ILE A 161 12.92 -10.27 -12.14
N THR A 162 12.44 -11.41 -12.62
CA THR A 162 11.62 -12.32 -11.82
C THR A 162 11.79 -13.76 -12.28
N THR A 163 11.21 -14.72 -11.57
CA THR A 163 11.18 -16.11 -11.97
C THR A 163 9.73 -16.57 -12.13
N PRO A 164 9.45 -17.60 -12.96
CA PRO A 164 8.11 -18.16 -13.09
C PRO A 164 7.49 -18.54 -11.74
N ARG A 165 8.31 -19.01 -10.81
CA ARG A 165 7.88 -19.38 -9.47
C ARG A 165 7.42 -18.18 -8.64
N VAL A 166 8.12 -17.05 -8.71
CA VAL A 166 7.70 -15.79 -8.05
C VAL A 166 6.41 -15.29 -8.65
N LEU A 167 6.29 -15.28 -9.98
CA LEU A 167 5.06 -14.87 -10.66
C LEU A 167 3.87 -15.73 -10.25
N GLN A 168 4.04 -17.04 -10.22
CA GLN A 168 2.98 -17.95 -9.78
C GLN A 168 2.57 -17.68 -8.33
N PHE A 169 3.52 -17.43 -7.43
CA PHE A 169 3.25 -17.08 -6.03
C PHE A 169 2.48 -15.78 -5.92
N GLU A 170 2.89 -14.74 -6.64
CA GLU A 170 2.21 -13.44 -6.68
C GLU A 170 0.78 -13.57 -7.22
N GLU A 171 0.57 -14.29 -8.32
CA GLU A 171 -0.74 -14.37 -8.97
C GLU A 171 -1.71 -15.30 -8.24
N VAL A 172 -1.23 -16.45 -7.77
CA VAL A 172 -2.11 -17.51 -7.24
C VAL A 172 -2.33 -17.38 -5.74
N VAL A 173 -1.36 -16.83 -5.01
CA VAL A 173 -1.44 -16.70 -3.55
C VAL A 173 -1.69 -15.25 -3.18
N VAL A 174 -0.74 -14.37 -3.41
CA VAL A 174 -0.79 -12.99 -2.89
C VAL A 174 -2.00 -12.24 -3.45
N GLN A 175 -2.10 -12.11 -4.77
CA GLN A 175 -3.20 -11.35 -5.38
C GLN A 175 -4.58 -11.96 -5.15
N ALA A 176 -4.68 -13.27 -5.07
CA ALA A 176 -5.96 -13.94 -4.82
C ALA A 176 -6.46 -13.70 -3.38
N GLU A 177 -5.55 -13.73 -2.40
CA GLU A 177 -5.89 -13.48 -1.00
C GLU A 177 -6.15 -12.00 -0.75
N GLU A 178 -5.36 -11.10 -1.32
CA GLU A 178 -5.55 -9.67 -1.26
C GLU A 178 -6.95 -9.22 -1.73
N ARG A 179 -7.47 -9.78 -2.81
CA ARG A 179 -8.83 -9.49 -3.28
C ARG A 179 -9.90 -9.84 -2.26
N GLY A 180 -9.75 -10.94 -1.54
CA GLY A 180 -10.74 -11.43 -0.59
C GLY A 180 -10.91 -10.56 0.66
N HIS A 181 -9.84 -9.88 1.10
CA HIS A 181 -9.87 -9.04 2.31
C HIS A 181 -10.51 -7.68 2.07
N HIS A 182 -10.48 -7.27 0.86
CA HIS A 182 -10.65 -5.90 0.49
C HIS A 182 -12.06 -5.37 0.75
N ASP A 183 -13.08 -6.01 0.24
CA ASP A 183 -14.43 -5.45 0.25
C ASP A 183 -14.98 -5.23 1.67
N ALA A 184 -14.79 -6.23 2.54
CA ALA A 184 -15.26 -6.14 3.92
C ALA A 184 -14.51 -5.07 4.72
N LEU A 185 -13.20 -4.94 4.51
CA LEU A 185 -12.39 -3.95 5.18
C LEU A 185 -12.72 -2.53 4.72
N LEU A 186 -12.94 -2.32 3.42
CA LEU A 186 -13.33 -1.03 2.89
C LEU A 186 -14.71 -0.58 3.40
N GLN A 187 -15.67 -1.50 3.48
CA GLN A 187 -16.98 -1.21 4.07
C GLN A 187 -16.83 -0.80 5.54
N LYS A 188 -15.98 -1.52 6.30
CA LYS A 188 -15.76 -1.19 7.72
C LYS A 188 -15.06 0.16 7.91
N ILE A 189 -14.14 0.53 7.02
CA ILE A 189 -13.51 1.86 7.01
C ILE A 189 -14.56 2.94 6.72
N HIS A 190 -15.43 2.70 5.74
CA HIS A 190 -16.54 3.59 5.43
C HIS A 190 -17.39 3.85 6.68
N ASP A 191 -17.90 2.80 7.30
CA ASP A 191 -18.80 2.89 8.45
C ASP A 191 -18.13 3.64 9.61
N TYR A 192 -16.87 3.32 9.91
CA TYR A 192 -16.12 3.99 10.97
C TYR A 192 -15.92 5.49 10.72
N VAL A 193 -15.62 5.88 9.48
CA VAL A 193 -15.48 7.31 9.15
C VAL A 193 -16.83 8.02 9.30
N TRP A 194 -17.94 7.40 8.90
CA TRP A 194 -19.27 7.99 9.06
C TRP A 194 -19.74 8.03 10.52
N GLU A 195 -19.37 7.06 11.36
CA GLU A 195 -19.54 7.16 12.82
C GLU A 195 -18.80 8.37 13.41
N LEU A 196 -17.58 8.65 12.93
CA LEU A 196 -16.83 9.85 13.35
C LEU A 196 -17.49 11.14 12.85
N ILE A 197 -18.03 11.13 11.63
CA ILE A 197 -18.78 12.28 11.08
C ILE A 197 -20.05 12.54 11.88
N GLU A 198 -20.82 11.51 12.23
CA GLU A 198 -22.00 11.64 13.09
C GLU A 198 -21.66 12.18 14.48
N ARG A 199 -20.51 11.76 15.03
CA ARG A 199 -20.07 12.14 16.37
C ARG A 199 -19.47 13.53 16.43
N TYR A 200 -18.63 13.91 15.46
CA TYR A 200 -17.78 15.08 15.51
C TYR A 200 -18.08 16.12 14.41
N GLY A 201 -18.87 15.78 13.44
CA GLY A 201 -19.19 16.58 12.26
C GLY A 201 -18.27 16.28 11.07
N GLU A 202 -18.76 16.57 9.86
CA GLU A 202 -18.04 16.28 8.62
C GLU A 202 -16.73 17.06 8.49
N ALA A 203 -16.79 18.39 8.70
CA ALA A 203 -15.62 19.23 8.50
C ALA A 203 -14.42 18.88 9.44
N PRO A 204 -14.60 18.67 10.76
CA PRO A 204 -13.51 18.24 11.63
C PRO A 204 -12.95 16.86 11.25
N THR A 205 -13.80 15.92 10.85
CA THR A 205 -13.37 14.58 10.46
C THR A 205 -12.55 14.61 9.17
N ARG A 206 -13.03 15.31 8.14
CA ARG A 206 -12.29 15.49 6.88
C ARG A 206 -10.95 16.19 7.10
N LYS A 207 -10.90 17.22 7.94
CA LYS A 207 -9.66 17.89 8.30
C LYS A 207 -8.67 16.92 8.95
N ARG A 208 -9.14 16.08 9.88
CA ARG A 208 -8.28 15.08 10.53
C ARG A 208 -7.74 14.05 9.53
N ILE A 209 -8.56 13.58 8.60
CA ILE A 209 -8.14 12.69 7.52
C ILE A 209 -7.07 13.36 6.65
N ALA A 210 -7.26 14.62 6.27
CA ALA A 210 -6.27 15.38 5.49
C ALA A 210 -4.92 15.54 6.22
N GLU A 211 -4.94 15.73 7.55
CA GLU A 211 -3.72 15.77 8.35
C GLU A 211 -2.99 14.43 8.36
N ILE A 212 -3.72 13.32 8.45
CA ILE A 212 -3.16 11.96 8.38
C ILE A 212 -2.55 11.71 6.99
N ASP A 213 -3.24 12.09 5.93
CA ASP A 213 -2.75 11.98 4.56
C ASP A 213 -1.47 12.80 4.34
N ALA A 214 -1.46 14.04 4.80
CA ALA A 214 -0.28 14.90 4.70
C ALA A 214 0.91 14.28 5.42
N GLU A 215 0.70 13.71 6.59
CA GLU A 215 1.72 12.99 7.33
C GLU A 215 2.16 11.73 6.58
N ALA A 216 1.23 10.91 6.10
CA ALA A 216 1.53 9.69 5.38
C ALA A 216 2.36 9.95 4.11
N LEU A 217 2.00 10.98 3.34
CA LEU A 217 2.65 11.31 2.08
C LEU A 217 4.02 11.98 2.24
N ASN A 218 4.23 12.71 3.35
CA ASN A 218 5.43 13.52 3.55
C ASN A 218 6.40 13.00 4.60
N SER A 219 5.94 12.17 5.55
CA SER A 219 6.77 11.62 6.63
C SER A 219 7.44 10.31 6.26
N ARG A 220 6.96 9.65 5.23
CA ARG A 220 7.60 8.43 4.72
C ARG A 220 8.83 8.83 3.93
N PRO A 221 10.04 8.67 4.46
CA PRO A 221 11.24 9.05 3.73
C PRO A 221 11.46 8.20 2.48
N ARG A 222 10.69 7.10 2.30
CA ARG A 222 10.94 6.10 1.26
C ARG A 222 9.69 5.57 0.59
N THR A 223 8.81 6.48 0.21
CA THR A 223 7.68 6.20 -0.68
C THR A 223 8.15 6.14 -2.14
N ILE A 224 7.21 5.86 -3.06
CA ILE A 224 7.45 6.04 -4.51
C ILE A 224 7.86 7.47 -4.87
N PHE A 225 7.62 8.44 -3.98
CA PHE A 225 8.05 9.84 -4.14
C PHE A 225 9.50 10.05 -3.73
N ASP A 226 10.09 9.15 -2.92
CA ASP A 226 11.49 9.26 -2.52
C ASP A 226 12.45 8.95 -3.69
N PRO A 227 13.31 9.89 -4.09
CA PRO A 227 14.16 9.72 -5.27
C PRO A 227 14.99 8.43 -5.28
N PRO A 228 15.72 8.04 -4.20
CA PRO A 228 16.51 6.80 -4.22
C PRO A 228 15.66 5.55 -4.46
N ARG A 229 14.47 5.46 -3.84
CA ARG A 229 13.56 4.34 -4.05
C ARG A 229 12.99 4.34 -5.45
N ARG A 230 12.57 5.49 -5.95
CA ARG A 230 12.05 5.65 -7.30
C ARG A 230 13.09 5.23 -8.35
N ASP A 231 14.34 5.67 -8.18
CA ASP A 231 15.44 5.30 -9.07
C ASP A 231 15.73 3.80 -9.01
N PHE A 232 15.68 3.20 -7.83
CA PHE A 232 15.80 1.76 -7.66
C PHE A 232 14.68 1.00 -8.38
N LEU A 233 13.42 1.37 -8.17
CA LEU A 233 12.26 0.75 -8.81
C LEU A 233 12.32 0.90 -10.33
N ARG A 234 12.72 2.07 -10.82
CA ARG A 234 12.89 2.32 -12.25
C ARG A 234 14.01 1.47 -12.86
N LYS A 235 15.14 1.39 -12.17
CA LYS A 235 16.33 0.66 -12.67
C LYS A 235 16.12 -0.84 -12.73
N TYR A 236 15.54 -1.42 -11.68
CA TYR A 236 15.46 -2.88 -11.53
C TYR A 236 14.08 -3.45 -11.84
N PHE A 237 13.04 -2.64 -11.77
CA PHE A 237 11.66 -3.08 -11.94
C PHE A 237 10.89 -2.31 -13.01
N ASN A 238 11.57 -1.47 -13.75
CA ASN A 238 11.01 -0.72 -14.88
C ASN A 238 9.75 0.11 -14.55
N VAL A 239 9.58 0.50 -13.29
CA VAL A 239 8.43 1.27 -12.83
C VAL A 239 8.47 2.68 -13.41
N PRO A 240 7.51 3.09 -14.26
CA PRO A 240 7.53 4.39 -14.87
C PRO A 240 7.21 5.50 -13.85
N ILE A 241 7.75 6.68 -14.08
CA ILE A 241 7.54 7.84 -13.20
C ILE A 241 6.06 8.29 -13.19
N GLU A 242 5.36 8.03 -14.28
CA GLU A 242 3.93 8.33 -14.48
C GLU A 242 3.04 7.60 -13.46
N ASN A 243 3.53 6.52 -12.83
CA ASN A 243 2.81 5.82 -11.77
C ASN A 243 2.43 6.75 -10.61
N VAL A 244 3.22 7.80 -10.37
CA VAL A 244 2.93 8.79 -9.34
C VAL A 244 1.60 9.52 -9.63
N ALA A 245 1.36 9.91 -10.87
CA ALA A 245 0.10 10.55 -11.26
C ALA A 245 -1.07 9.57 -11.14
N LYS A 246 -0.87 8.32 -11.57
CA LYS A 246 -1.91 7.28 -11.50
C LYS A 246 -2.25 6.88 -10.07
N PHE A 247 -1.29 6.87 -9.18
CA PHE A 247 -1.53 6.71 -7.75
C PHE A 247 -2.46 7.81 -7.21
N HIS A 248 -2.30 9.04 -7.66
CA HIS A 248 -3.17 10.14 -7.25
C HIS A 248 -4.61 9.97 -7.76
N GLU A 249 -4.79 9.62 -9.04
CA GLU A 249 -6.11 9.29 -9.62
C GLU A 249 -6.79 8.15 -8.85
N TRP A 250 -6.03 7.13 -8.50
CA TRP A 250 -6.49 6.02 -7.68
C TRP A 250 -6.93 6.46 -6.29
N ARG A 251 -6.17 7.32 -5.64
CA ARG A 251 -6.51 7.89 -4.34
C ARG A 251 -7.83 8.67 -4.40
N GLU A 252 -8.03 9.50 -5.41
CA GLU A 252 -9.28 10.24 -5.61
C GLU A 252 -10.47 9.31 -5.81
N TYR A 253 -10.32 8.27 -6.61
CA TYR A 253 -11.34 7.26 -6.80
C TYR A 253 -11.69 6.55 -5.50
N LEU A 254 -10.69 6.07 -4.77
CA LEU A 254 -10.86 5.33 -3.54
C LEU A 254 -11.60 6.14 -2.46
N TYR A 255 -11.19 7.41 -2.26
CA TYR A 255 -11.87 8.30 -1.32
C TYR A 255 -13.33 8.56 -1.72
N SER A 256 -13.56 8.87 -2.97
CA SER A 256 -14.90 9.17 -3.45
C SER A 256 -15.82 7.96 -3.37
N THR A 257 -15.29 6.76 -3.60
CA THR A 257 -16.04 5.50 -3.62
C THR A 257 -16.22 4.93 -2.23
N VAL A 258 -15.19 5.01 -1.36
CA VAL A 258 -15.25 4.43 -0.01
C VAL A 258 -15.80 5.45 1.00
N LEU A 259 -15.41 6.70 0.93
CA LEU A 259 -15.77 7.69 1.94
C LEU A 259 -16.93 8.60 1.52
N GLY A 260 -17.27 8.65 0.24
CA GLY A 260 -18.33 9.51 -0.29
C GLY A 260 -17.93 10.97 -0.48
N PHE A 261 -16.63 11.28 -0.37
CA PHE A 261 -16.09 12.61 -0.63
C PHE A 261 -14.67 12.53 -1.19
N PRO A 262 -14.25 13.51 -2.02
CA PRO A 262 -12.90 13.52 -2.54
C PRO A 262 -11.88 13.79 -1.42
N PRO A 263 -10.62 13.33 -1.58
CA PRO A 263 -9.56 13.69 -0.66
C PRO A 263 -9.30 15.21 -0.67
N GLU A 264 -8.98 15.76 0.48
CA GLU A 264 -8.49 17.14 0.53
C GLU A 264 -7.13 17.24 -0.17
N PRO A 265 -6.84 18.37 -0.84
CA PRO A 265 -5.54 18.60 -1.45
C PRO A 265 -4.41 18.57 -0.43
N VAL A 266 -3.37 17.80 -0.71
CA VAL A 266 -2.20 17.68 0.15
C VAL A 266 -0.94 18.01 -0.64
N PHE A 267 -0.11 18.90 -0.10
CA PHE A 267 1.20 19.17 -0.67
C PHE A 267 2.13 17.96 -0.46
N ILE A 268 2.70 17.44 -1.55
CA ILE A 268 3.64 16.32 -1.52
C ILE A 268 5.05 16.85 -1.78
N LYS A 269 5.88 16.83 -0.74
CA LYS A 269 7.22 17.44 -0.74
C LYS A 269 8.15 16.90 -1.83
N ASN A 270 8.10 15.60 -2.09
CA ASN A 270 8.99 14.92 -3.03
C ASN A 270 8.29 14.57 -4.35
N TRP A 271 7.27 15.32 -4.73
CA TRP A 271 6.61 15.13 -6.02
C TRP A 271 7.61 15.28 -7.17
N PRO A 272 7.60 14.38 -8.16
CA PRO A 272 8.52 14.47 -9.29
C PRO A 272 8.29 15.77 -10.08
N PRO A 273 9.34 16.59 -10.33
CA PRO A 273 9.17 17.86 -11.03
C PRO A 273 8.74 17.71 -12.49
N GLU A 274 8.93 16.54 -13.07
CA GLU A 274 8.56 16.22 -14.45
C GLU A 274 7.04 16.00 -14.61
N ILE A 275 6.33 15.76 -13.51
CA ILE A 275 4.89 15.50 -13.51
C ILE A 275 4.17 16.70 -12.90
N PRO A 276 3.16 17.28 -13.54
CA PRO A 276 2.37 18.34 -12.93
C PRO A 276 1.82 17.91 -11.57
N GLN A 277 2.14 18.67 -10.53
CA GLN A 277 1.56 18.41 -9.22
C GLN A 277 0.05 18.69 -9.28
N PRO A 278 -0.79 17.82 -8.66
CA PRO A 278 -2.21 18.09 -8.56
C PRO A 278 -2.46 19.49 -7.98
N ALA A 279 -3.40 20.23 -8.56
CA ALA A 279 -3.67 21.58 -8.13
C ALA A 279 -4.04 21.60 -6.65
N LEU A 280 -3.23 22.29 -5.85
CA LEU A 280 -3.62 22.67 -4.50
C LEU A 280 -4.80 23.62 -4.66
N VAL A 281 -6.00 23.18 -4.35
CA VAL A 281 -7.11 24.12 -4.17
C VAL A 281 -6.69 24.98 -2.99
N ALA A 282 -6.40 26.24 -3.26
CA ALA A 282 -6.10 27.21 -2.21
C ALA A 282 -7.24 27.14 -1.20
N ALA A 283 -6.94 26.69 0.01
CA ALA A 283 -7.87 26.82 1.10
C ALA A 283 -8.24 28.31 1.15
N SER A 284 -9.48 28.60 0.81
CA SER A 284 -10.01 29.95 1.01
C SER A 284 -9.90 30.23 2.50
N VAL A 285 -9.02 31.14 2.86
CA VAL A 285 -8.76 31.65 4.20
C VAL A 285 -10.03 32.30 4.79
#